data_f69d85aa11464d17753f86e1d5dbf02d
#
_entry.id   f69d85aa11464d17753f86e1d5dbf02d
#
_cell.length_a   1.000
_cell.length_b   1.000
_cell.length_c   1.000
_cell.angle_alpha   90.00
_cell.angle_beta   90.00
_cell.angle_gamma   90.00
#
_symmetry.space_group_name_H-M   'P 1'
#
loop_
_entity.id
_entity.type
_entity.pdbx_description
1 polymer ?
#
loop_
_entity_poly.entity_id
_entity_poly.type
_entity_poly.pdbx_seq_one_letter_code
_entity_poly.pdbx_strand_id
1 'polypeptide(L)'
;MKLSSHCIDEKSIKLINKVFVIAQTSLGGFLNMAIDKFIFENFEKLTEENAIFVRFYTFANHTVTLGYFQNNIDQEIKNMYKKWAFVKRITGGKAVFHYPKKDLTLCVVGPVNIIKDNTKHENIPSQNIIKSIHKTFNELLWNSITQTIDIENINIENINFYEDKTQNKLTKFDCFKNVQAFEKEFNGKKVIGTAIKISQFSNDPYNHKFILQANIKLQNICAELNLPIKNKIIQNFLDHFDKIYHIEIKDLVNQFKKRLLLHATLGR
;
A
#
# COMPACT_ATOMS: atom_id res chain seq x y z
N MET A 1 7.14 15.56 -25.25
CA MET A 1 7.78 14.24 -25.07
C MET A 1 6.66 13.24 -24.88
N LYS A 2 6.35 12.39 -25.89
CA LYS A 2 5.27 11.39 -25.77
C LYS A 2 5.66 10.38 -24.71
N LEU A 3 4.95 10.36 -23.59
CA LEU A 3 5.04 9.30 -22.62
C LEU A 3 4.62 8.01 -23.34
N SER A 4 5.59 7.13 -23.57
CA SER A 4 5.30 5.79 -24.07
C SER A 4 4.37 5.12 -23.04
N SER A 5 3.15 4.85 -23.45
CA SER A 5 2.24 3.98 -22.73
C SER A 5 2.87 2.59 -22.64
N HIS A 6 3.66 2.35 -21.60
CA HIS A 6 4.06 1.00 -21.27
C HIS A 6 2.78 0.31 -20.79
N CYS A 7 2.17 -0.43 -21.70
CA CYS A 7 1.09 -1.35 -21.34
C CYS A 7 1.59 -2.21 -20.18
N ILE A 8 0.91 -2.10 -19.05
CA ILE A 8 0.98 -3.12 -18.01
C ILE A 8 0.68 -4.42 -18.74
N ASP A 9 1.47 -5.44 -18.51
CA ASP A 9 1.13 -6.77 -19.02
C ASP A 9 -0.16 -7.20 -18.29
N GLU A 10 -1.31 -6.89 -18.91
CA GLU A 10 -2.66 -7.22 -18.40
C GLU A 10 -2.78 -8.71 -18.08
N LYS A 11 -1.90 -9.56 -18.65
CA LYS A 11 -1.85 -10.99 -18.37
C LYS A 11 -1.42 -11.29 -16.92
N SER A 12 -0.66 -10.39 -16.28
CA SER A 12 -0.18 -10.60 -14.90
C SER A 12 -1.30 -10.49 -13.86
N ILE A 13 -2.40 -9.79 -14.16
CA ILE A 13 -3.51 -9.55 -13.22
C ILE A 13 -4.69 -10.51 -13.45
N LYS A 14 -4.76 -11.16 -14.61
CA LYS A 14 -5.89 -12.06 -15.00
C LYS A 14 -6.13 -13.27 -14.10
N LEU A 15 -5.26 -13.53 -13.13
CA LEU A 15 -5.44 -14.64 -12.18
C LEU A 15 -6.23 -14.25 -10.93
N ILE A 16 -6.51 -12.95 -10.73
CA ILE A 16 -7.28 -12.48 -9.58
C ILE A 16 -8.75 -12.76 -9.86
N ASN A 17 -9.31 -13.76 -9.19
CA ASN A 17 -10.71 -14.12 -9.35
C ASN A 17 -11.67 -13.23 -8.56
N LYS A 18 -11.19 -12.63 -7.46
CA LYS A 18 -12.00 -11.79 -6.57
C LYS A 18 -11.15 -10.69 -5.94
N VAL A 19 -11.66 -9.47 -5.95
CA VAL A 19 -11.08 -8.35 -5.21
C VAL A 19 -12.05 -7.91 -4.13
N PHE A 20 -11.64 -8.05 -2.88
CA PHE A 20 -12.41 -7.55 -1.73
C PHE A 20 -11.92 -6.15 -1.38
N VAL A 21 -12.74 -5.15 -1.68
CA VAL A 21 -12.44 -3.75 -1.36
C VAL A 21 -13.02 -3.42 0.00
N ILE A 22 -12.14 -3.12 0.95
CA ILE A 22 -12.54 -2.67 2.28
C ILE A 22 -12.79 -1.16 2.22
N ALA A 23 -13.97 -0.75 2.68
CA ALA A 23 -14.42 0.63 2.63
C ALA A 23 -13.35 1.61 3.15
N GLN A 24 -13.19 2.70 2.42
CA GLN A 24 -12.27 3.78 2.77
C GLN A 24 -12.65 4.37 4.13
N THR A 25 -11.69 4.39 5.04
CA THR A 25 -11.85 4.97 6.38
C THR A 25 -10.70 5.92 6.70
N SER A 26 -11.00 6.96 7.45
CA SER A 26 -9.99 7.83 8.06
C SER A 26 -9.91 7.48 9.54
N LEU A 27 -8.90 6.69 9.90
CA LEU A 27 -8.72 6.15 11.24
C LEU A 27 -7.37 6.60 11.84
N GLY A 28 -7.23 6.49 13.15
CA GLY A 28 -5.95 6.71 13.81
C GLY A 28 -4.90 5.68 13.37
N GLY A 29 -3.62 6.05 13.47
CA GLY A 29 -2.52 5.22 12.98
C GLY A 29 -2.50 3.81 13.55
N PHE A 30 -2.73 3.65 14.86
CA PHE A 30 -2.78 2.34 15.51
C PHE A 30 -3.84 1.43 14.90
N LEU A 31 -5.06 1.97 14.68
CA LEU A 31 -6.15 1.19 14.15
C LEU A 31 -5.94 0.83 12.68
N ASN A 32 -5.41 1.76 11.87
CA ASN A 32 -5.05 1.48 10.49
C ASN A 32 -4.05 0.32 10.39
N MET A 33 -2.97 0.35 11.18
CA MET A 33 -1.96 -0.71 11.18
C MET A 33 -2.48 -2.03 11.75
N ALA A 34 -3.38 -1.97 12.74
CA ALA A 34 -4.00 -3.17 13.32
C ALA A 34 -4.92 -3.88 12.30
N ILE A 35 -5.68 -3.13 11.50
CA ILE A 35 -6.53 -3.70 10.45
C ILE A 35 -5.68 -4.36 9.37
N ASP A 36 -4.66 -3.67 8.86
CA ASP A 36 -3.75 -4.23 7.85
C ASP A 36 -3.08 -5.52 8.34
N LYS A 37 -2.61 -5.52 9.59
CA LYS A 37 -2.04 -6.69 10.24
C LYS A 37 -3.05 -7.82 10.36
N PHE A 38 -4.27 -7.52 10.80
CA PHE A 38 -5.35 -8.51 10.97
C PHE A 38 -5.68 -9.20 9.64
N ILE A 39 -5.83 -8.44 8.54
CA ILE A 39 -6.10 -8.99 7.21
C ILE A 39 -4.96 -9.91 6.78
N PHE A 40 -3.72 -9.47 6.94
CA PHE A 40 -2.56 -10.26 6.54
C PHE A 40 -2.41 -11.55 7.35
N GLU A 41 -2.52 -11.47 8.68
CA GLU A 41 -2.34 -12.64 9.56
C GLU A 41 -3.45 -13.68 9.41
N ASN A 42 -4.64 -13.25 9.03
CA ASN A 42 -5.81 -14.13 8.91
C ASN A 42 -6.27 -14.34 7.47
N PHE A 43 -5.46 -13.99 6.50
CA PHE A 43 -5.80 -14.01 5.08
C PHE A 43 -6.45 -15.34 4.66
N GLU A 44 -5.87 -16.49 5.05
CA GLU A 44 -6.34 -17.83 4.70
C GLU A 44 -7.72 -18.15 5.27
N LYS A 45 -8.03 -17.56 6.43
CA LYS A 45 -9.32 -17.73 7.10
C LYS A 45 -10.39 -16.77 6.57
N LEU A 46 -9.97 -15.74 5.83
CA LEU A 46 -10.86 -14.72 5.33
C LEU A 46 -11.30 -14.95 3.90
N THR A 47 -10.51 -15.68 3.12
CA THR A 47 -10.81 -15.89 1.70
C THR A 47 -10.45 -17.30 1.22
N GLU A 48 -10.99 -17.63 0.05
CA GLU A 48 -10.62 -18.79 -0.75
C GLU A 48 -9.52 -18.40 -1.74
N GLU A 49 -9.03 -19.36 -2.53
CA GLU A 49 -7.93 -19.16 -3.47
C GLU A 49 -8.13 -18.00 -4.47
N ASN A 50 -7.03 -17.38 -4.87
CA ASN A 50 -6.95 -16.34 -5.91
C ASN A 50 -7.76 -15.05 -5.65
N ALA A 51 -7.98 -14.69 -4.40
CA ALA A 51 -8.56 -13.43 -4.01
C ALA A 51 -7.50 -12.47 -3.45
N ILE A 52 -7.75 -11.18 -3.56
CA ILE A 52 -6.97 -10.15 -2.89
C ILE A 52 -7.88 -9.26 -2.04
N PHE A 53 -7.33 -8.74 -0.96
CA PHE A 53 -7.93 -7.64 -0.21
C PHE A 53 -7.24 -6.34 -0.60
N VAL A 54 -8.05 -5.34 -0.92
CA VAL A 54 -7.61 -3.99 -1.26
C VAL A 54 -8.24 -3.02 -0.27
N ARG A 55 -7.43 -2.20 0.37
CA ARG A 55 -7.89 -1.18 1.28
C ARG A 55 -7.22 0.14 0.99
N PHE A 56 -8.02 1.15 0.65
CA PHE A 56 -7.57 2.54 0.61
C PHE A 56 -7.99 3.26 1.89
N TYR A 57 -7.10 4.05 2.47
CA TYR A 57 -7.39 4.79 3.69
C TYR A 57 -6.53 6.04 3.85
N THR A 58 -6.96 6.90 4.76
CA THR A 58 -6.21 8.07 5.21
C THR A 58 -5.99 7.98 6.71
N PHE A 59 -5.15 8.87 7.24
CA PHE A 59 -4.92 8.99 8.68
C PHE A 59 -5.77 10.13 9.25
N ALA A 60 -6.47 9.86 10.36
CA ALA A 60 -7.27 10.88 11.06
C ALA A 60 -6.38 11.88 11.81
N ASN A 61 -5.22 11.41 12.29
CA ASN A 61 -4.28 12.18 13.09
C ASN A 61 -2.89 12.15 12.46
N HIS A 62 -2.06 13.12 12.78
CA HIS A 62 -0.64 13.08 12.44
C HIS A 62 0.00 11.82 12.99
N THR A 63 0.58 11.02 12.11
CA THR A 63 1.13 9.71 12.43
C THR A 63 2.46 9.50 11.73
N VAL A 64 3.40 8.91 12.43
CA VAL A 64 4.63 8.35 11.85
C VAL A 64 4.52 6.83 11.88
N THR A 65 4.45 6.20 10.71
CA THR A 65 4.56 4.74 10.64
C THR A 65 6.02 4.34 10.50
N LEU A 66 6.47 3.48 11.40
CA LEU A 66 7.83 2.94 11.43
C LEU A 66 7.88 1.62 10.67
N GLY A 67 8.94 1.38 9.92
CA GLY A 67 9.20 0.08 9.33
C GLY A 67 9.45 -0.98 10.40
N TYR A 68 9.19 -2.25 10.06
CA TYR A 68 9.27 -3.38 10.99
C TYR A 68 10.61 -3.45 11.75
N PHE A 69 11.73 -3.13 11.08
CA PHE A 69 13.06 -3.18 11.67
C PHE A 69 13.51 -1.87 12.35
N GLN A 70 12.71 -0.81 12.30
CA GLN A 70 13.00 0.44 12.99
C GLN A 70 12.60 0.35 14.47
N ASN A 71 13.50 -0.14 15.31
CA ASN A 71 13.25 -0.31 16.74
C ASN A 71 13.62 0.95 17.54
N ASN A 72 14.64 1.67 17.11
CA ASN A 72 15.14 2.85 17.81
C ASN A 72 14.81 4.10 16.99
N ILE A 73 14.16 5.05 17.62
CA ILE A 73 13.89 6.38 17.08
C ILE A 73 14.77 7.36 17.83
N ASP A 74 15.50 8.18 17.10
CA ASP A 74 16.29 9.27 17.67
C ASP A 74 15.41 10.14 18.59
N GLN A 75 15.92 10.47 19.78
CA GLN A 75 15.17 11.24 20.77
C GLN A 75 14.85 12.66 20.26
N GLU A 76 15.71 13.24 19.43
CA GLU A 76 15.43 14.53 18.81
C GLU A 76 14.21 14.45 17.88
N ILE A 77 14.09 13.37 17.07
CA ILE A 77 12.93 13.13 16.21
C ILE A 77 11.67 12.97 17.06
N LYS A 78 11.73 12.21 18.15
CA LYS A 78 10.58 12.08 19.08
C LYS A 78 10.18 13.43 19.67
N ASN A 79 11.15 14.25 20.07
CA ASN A 79 10.88 15.57 20.64
C ASN A 79 10.29 16.53 19.61
N MET A 80 10.81 16.50 18.38
CA MET A 80 10.31 17.31 17.26
C MET A 80 8.85 16.99 16.91
N TYR A 81 8.50 15.70 16.94
CA TYR A 81 7.17 15.20 16.62
C TYR A 81 6.39 14.69 17.84
N LYS A 82 6.61 15.26 19.03
CA LYS A 82 6.01 14.80 20.30
C LYS A 82 4.48 14.70 20.31
N LYS A 83 3.80 15.45 19.43
CA LYS A 83 2.32 15.42 19.28
C LYS A 83 1.84 14.41 18.25
N TRP A 84 2.74 13.69 17.59
CA TRP A 84 2.41 12.71 16.57
C TRP A 84 2.35 11.30 17.16
N ALA A 85 1.46 10.47 16.62
CA ALA A 85 1.44 9.05 16.96
C ALA A 85 2.59 8.33 16.23
N PHE A 86 3.39 7.56 16.96
CA PHE A 86 4.39 6.66 16.39
C PHE A 86 3.86 5.24 16.43
N VAL A 87 3.71 4.62 15.26
CA VAL A 87 3.12 3.29 15.12
C VAL A 87 3.99 2.41 14.25
N LYS A 88 4.21 1.17 14.66
CA LYS A 88 4.97 0.20 13.88
C LYS A 88 4.06 -0.49 12.87
N ARG A 89 4.48 -0.55 11.60
CA ARG A 89 3.82 -1.36 10.58
C ARG A 89 4.49 -2.72 10.46
N ILE A 90 3.80 -3.69 9.86
CA ILE A 90 4.33 -5.06 9.70
C ILE A 90 5.28 -5.19 8.51
N THR A 91 5.27 -4.23 7.58
CA THR A 91 6.19 -4.17 6.42
C THR A 91 7.49 -3.48 6.80
N GLY A 92 8.55 -3.72 6.03
CA GLY A 92 9.85 -3.11 6.21
C GLY A 92 9.93 -1.64 5.78
N GLY A 93 11.13 -1.18 5.50
CA GLY A 93 11.43 0.17 5.02
C GLY A 93 11.62 1.20 6.13
N LYS A 94 11.83 2.46 5.73
CA LYS A 94 12.02 3.61 6.62
C LYS A 94 10.67 4.18 7.08
N ALA A 95 10.70 5.11 8.03
CA ALA A 95 9.52 5.81 8.52
C ALA A 95 8.76 6.56 7.41
N VAL A 96 7.46 6.67 7.58
CA VAL A 96 6.59 7.50 6.71
C VAL A 96 5.78 8.44 7.58
N PHE A 97 5.84 9.72 7.26
CA PHE A 97 5.07 10.76 7.92
C PHE A 97 3.71 10.92 7.23
N HIS A 98 2.63 10.72 7.98
CA HIS A 98 1.27 10.83 7.48
C HIS A 98 0.60 12.08 8.03
N TYR A 99 0.19 12.94 7.11
CA TYR A 99 -0.55 14.15 7.42
C TYR A 99 -2.06 13.90 7.22
N PRO A 100 -2.92 14.29 8.17
CA PRO A 100 -4.35 14.10 8.02
C PRO A 100 -4.87 14.64 6.69
N LYS A 101 -5.59 13.80 5.95
CA LYS A 101 -6.22 14.14 4.66
C LYS A 101 -5.27 14.49 3.50
N LYS A 102 -3.95 14.58 3.70
CA LYS A 102 -2.99 15.00 2.65
C LYS A 102 -2.41 13.85 1.84
N ASP A 103 -2.41 12.65 2.34
CA ASP A 103 -1.94 11.45 1.66
C ASP A 103 -3.04 10.41 1.56
N LEU A 104 -2.85 9.47 0.64
CA LEU A 104 -3.67 8.30 0.49
C LEU A 104 -2.79 7.07 0.69
N THR A 105 -3.25 6.10 1.45
CA THR A 105 -2.53 4.85 1.66
C THR A 105 -3.31 3.71 1.05
N LEU A 106 -2.60 2.84 0.32
CA LEU A 106 -3.09 1.58 -0.19
C LEU A 106 -2.48 0.44 0.62
N CYS A 107 -3.31 -0.51 1.04
CA CYS A 107 -2.89 -1.81 1.52
C CYS A 107 -3.47 -2.88 0.59
N VAL A 108 -2.61 -3.77 0.09
CA VAL A 108 -3.01 -4.95 -0.68
C VAL A 108 -2.50 -6.19 0.04
N VAL A 109 -3.37 -7.16 0.25
CA VAL A 109 -3.02 -8.48 0.78
C VAL A 109 -3.49 -9.54 -0.18
N GLY A 110 -2.62 -10.45 -0.57
CA GLY A 110 -2.96 -11.50 -1.51
C GLY A 110 -1.94 -12.63 -1.55
N PRO A 111 -2.24 -13.70 -2.29
CA PRO A 111 -1.29 -14.78 -2.51
C PRO A 111 -0.25 -14.36 -3.56
N VAL A 112 0.97 -14.85 -3.42
CA VAL A 112 2.08 -14.49 -4.32
C VAL A 112 1.88 -15.00 -5.74
N ASN A 113 1.22 -16.15 -5.90
CA ASN A 113 0.98 -16.79 -7.20
C ASN A 113 0.09 -16.00 -8.17
N ILE A 114 -0.60 -14.96 -7.72
CA ILE A 114 -1.38 -14.06 -8.60
C ILE A 114 -0.48 -13.22 -9.52
N ILE A 115 0.80 -13.09 -9.18
CA ILE A 115 1.77 -12.35 -9.96
C ILE A 115 2.55 -13.37 -10.78
N LYS A 116 2.03 -13.69 -11.97
CA LYS A 116 2.77 -14.52 -12.93
C LYS A 116 3.91 -13.71 -13.53
N ASP A 117 5.12 -14.14 -13.22
CA ASP A 117 6.22 -13.88 -14.12
C ASP A 117 6.12 -14.91 -15.28
N ASN A 118 6.26 -14.47 -16.53
CA ASN A 118 6.20 -15.33 -17.73
C ASN A 118 7.34 -16.37 -17.80
N THR A 119 8.15 -16.47 -16.77
CA THR A 119 9.21 -17.47 -16.67
C THR A 119 8.63 -18.76 -16.07
N LYS A 120 8.72 -19.83 -16.85
CA LYS A 120 8.34 -21.18 -16.45
C LYS A 120 8.88 -21.52 -15.06
N HIS A 121 7.98 -22.00 -14.22
CA HIS A 121 8.19 -22.64 -12.94
C HIS A 121 9.56 -23.30 -12.79
N GLU A 122 10.38 -22.77 -11.92
CA GLU A 122 11.29 -23.51 -11.04
C GLU A 122 12.19 -22.49 -10.35
N ASN A 123 12.06 -22.35 -9.05
CA ASN A 123 12.97 -21.57 -8.18
C ASN A 123 13.15 -20.08 -8.49
N ILE A 124 12.05 -19.30 -8.58
CA ILE A 124 12.18 -17.84 -8.64
C ILE A 124 12.72 -17.35 -7.28
N PRO A 125 13.89 -16.70 -7.26
CA PRO A 125 14.41 -16.12 -6.02
C PRO A 125 13.39 -15.15 -5.41
N SER A 126 13.17 -15.22 -4.11
CA SER A 126 12.20 -14.37 -3.39
C SER A 126 12.34 -12.87 -3.68
N GLN A 127 13.55 -12.42 -4.01
CA GLN A 127 13.84 -11.04 -4.43
C GLN A 127 13.17 -10.66 -5.75
N ASN A 128 13.04 -11.57 -6.71
CA ASN A 128 12.39 -11.29 -7.99
C ASN A 128 10.88 -11.18 -7.82
N ILE A 129 10.30 -12.00 -6.95
CA ILE A 129 8.88 -11.93 -6.59
C ILE A 129 8.55 -10.56 -5.96
N ILE A 130 9.36 -10.11 -5.00
CA ILE A 130 9.19 -8.78 -4.37
C ILE A 130 9.26 -7.67 -5.42
N LYS A 131 10.23 -7.73 -6.35
CA LYS A 131 10.36 -6.74 -7.42
C LYS A 131 9.14 -6.74 -8.33
N SER A 132 8.63 -7.91 -8.71
CA SER A 132 7.43 -8.03 -9.56
C SER A 132 6.20 -7.45 -8.87
N ILE A 133 5.99 -7.74 -7.59
CA ILE A 133 4.90 -7.15 -6.80
C ILE A 133 5.03 -5.61 -6.76
N HIS A 134 6.23 -5.11 -6.46
CA HIS A 134 6.49 -3.66 -6.45
C HIS A 134 6.18 -3.02 -7.79
N LYS A 135 6.71 -3.59 -8.87
CA LYS A 135 6.52 -3.07 -10.23
C LYS A 135 5.03 -3.01 -10.57
N THR A 136 4.33 -4.14 -10.45
CA THR A 136 2.91 -4.26 -10.82
C THR A 136 2.05 -3.23 -10.09
N PHE A 137 2.10 -3.20 -8.77
CA PHE A 137 1.22 -2.30 -8.01
C PHE A 137 1.62 -0.83 -8.09
N ASN A 138 2.91 -0.51 -8.22
CA ASN A 138 3.33 0.87 -8.42
C ASN A 138 2.94 1.40 -9.80
N GLU A 139 2.96 0.57 -10.84
CA GLU A 139 2.48 0.94 -12.17
C GLU A 139 0.97 1.14 -12.18
N LEU A 140 0.19 0.24 -11.56
CA LEU A 140 -1.26 0.40 -11.42
C LEU A 140 -1.63 1.71 -10.70
N LEU A 141 -0.98 1.99 -9.58
CA LEU A 141 -1.18 3.22 -8.84
C LEU A 141 -0.81 4.46 -9.65
N TRP A 142 0.35 4.42 -10.33
CA TRP A 142 0.80 5.54 -11.12
C TRP A 142 -0.14 5.84 -12.27
N ASN A 143 -0.59 4.82 -13.00
CA ASN A 143 -1.55 4.98 -14.08
C ASN A 143 -2.89 5.55 -13.55
N SER A 144 -3.35 5.06 -12.41
CA SER A 144 -4.58 5.57 -11.78
C SER A 144 -4.46 7.04 -11.37
N ILE A 145 -3.28 7.46 -10.92
CA ILE A 145 -2.99 8.86 -10.58
C ILE A 145 -2.95 9.70 -11.85
N THR A 146 -2.20 9.29 -12.87
CA THR A 146 -2.02 10.06 -14.11
C THR A 146 -3.30 10.18 -14.94
N GLN A 147 -4.17 9.17 -14.89
CA GLN A 147 -5.51 9.24 -15.49
C GLN A 147 -6.46 10.18 -14.73
N THR A 148 -6.23 10.39 -13.45
CA THR A 148 -7.07 11.28 -12.63
C THR A 148 -6.60 12.72 -12.71
N ILE A 149 -5.30 12.90 -12.66
CA ILE A 149 -4.65 14.20 -12.62
C ILE A 149 -3.94 14.38 -13.96
N ASP A 150 -4.41 15.33 -14.75
CA ASP A 150 -3.73 15.70 -15.98
C ASP A 150 -2.41 16.40 -15.61
N ILE A 151 -1.33 15.61 -15.52
CA ILE A 151 -0.03 16.07 -15.07
C ILE A 151 0.55 17.11 -16.02
N GLU A 152 0.19 17.08 -17.33
CA GLU A 152 0.69 18.02 -18.33
C GLU A 152 0.08 19.44 -18.16
N ASN A 153 -1.12 19.52 -17.57
CA ASN A 153 -1.83 20.78 -17.33
C ASN A 153 -1.72 21.31 -15.89
N ILE A 154 -0.98 20.62 -15.02
CA ILE A 154 -0.75 21.13 -13.65
C ILE A 154 0.25 22.29 -13.74
N ASN A 155 -0.24 23.49 -13.46
CA ASN A 155 0.63 24.68 -13.35
C ASN A 155 1.48 24.56 -12.07
N ILE A 156 2.72 24.08 -12.23
CA ILE A 156 3.65 23.70 -11.17
C ILE A 156 4.15 24.92 -10.37
N GLU A 157 4.03 26.13 -10.95
CA GLU A 157 4.55 27.38 -10.37
C GLU A 157 3.88 27.78 -9.04
N ASN A 158 2.69 27.27 -8.75
CA ASN A 158 1.92 27.61 -7.55
C ASN A 158 2.02 26.60 -6.40
N ILE A 159 2.86 25.58 -6.51
CA ILE A 159 3.02 24.60 -5.44
C ILE A 159 4.06 25.10 -4.43
N ASN A 160 3.62 25.82 -3.41
CA ASN A 160 4.47 26.15 -2.26
C ASN A 160 4.82 24.89 -1.49
N PHE A 161 6.02 24.38 -1.71
CA PHE A 161 6.55 23.23 -0.99
C PHE A 161 7.03 23.66 0.40
N TYR A 162 6.53 23.02 1.40
CA TYR A 162 7.04 23.16 2.75
C TYR A 162 8.44 22.52 2.78
N GLU A 163 9.49 23.30 2.60
CA GLU A 163 10.87 22.86 2.81
C GLU A 163 11.12 22.74 4.31
N ASP A 164 11.16 21.51 4.78
CA ASP A 164 11.63 21.22 6.15
C ASP A 164 13.15 21.46 6.19
N LYS A 165 13.57 22.56 6.83
CA LYS A 165 14.98 22.95 6.95
C LYS A 165 15.82 22.00 7.84
N THR A 166 15.23 20.94 8.39
CA THR A 166 15.92 19.93 9.20
C THR A 166 16.50 18.75 8.39
N GLN A 167 16.91 19.00 7.15
CA GLN A 167 17.11 17.99 6.10
C GLN A 167 18.10 16.86 6.39
N ASN A 168 19.17 17.05 7.13
CA ASN A 168 20.25 16.05 7.18
C ASN A 168 19.98 14.82 8.07
N LYS A 169 19.21 14.93 9.15
CA LYS A 169 18.87 13.78 10.03
C LYS A 169 17.65 13.01 9.52
N LEU A 170 16.68 13.71 8.92
CA LEU A 170 15.47 13.11 8.40
C LEU A 170 15.71 12.24 7.15
N THR A 171 16.73 12.51 6.33
CA THR A 171 17.04 11.72 5.12
C THR A 171 17.33 10.24 5.41
N LYS A 172 17.92 9.94 6.58
CA LYS A 172 18.15 8.56 7.00
C LYS A 172 16.90 7.90 7.57
N PHE A 173 15.98 8.68 8.10
CA PHE A 173 14.80 8.22 8.82
C PHE A 173 13.56 8.15 7.93
N ASP A 174 13.29 9.17 7.09
CA ASP A 174 12.11 9.29 6.24
C ASP A 174 12.29 8.54 4.91
N CYS A 175 11.28 7.71 4.57
CA CYS A 175 11.23 6.95 3.33
C CYS A 175 11.11 7.86 2.09
N PHE A 176 10.45 9.01 2.20
CA PHE A 176 10.20 9.91 1.07
C PHE A 176 11.37 10.82 0.70
N LYS A 177 12.46 10.79 1.45
CA LYS A 177 13.68 11.54 1.10
C LYS A 177 14.60 10.80 0.11
N ASN A 178 14.35 9.53 -0.20
CA ASN A 178 15.11 8.75 -1.18
C ASN A 178 14.18 7.93 -2.06
N VAL A 179 14.42 7.94 -3.36
CA VAL A 179 13.69 7.12 -4.35
C VAL A 179 14.45 5.81 -4.56
N GLN A 180 13.73 4.70 -4.54
CA GLN A 180 14.27 3.37 -4.84
C GLN A 180 13.75 2.87 -6.20
N ALA A 181 14.32 1.78 -6.70
CA ALA A 181 13.85 1.14 -7.93
C ALA A 181 12.34 0.84 -7.85
N PHE A 182 11.63 1.13 -8.96
CA PHE A 182 10.17 0.99 -9.13
C PHE A 182 9.30 1.96 -8.34
N GLU A 183 9.85 2.83 -7.50
CA GLU A 183 9.10 3.91 -6.89
C GLU A 183 8.88 5.05 -7.89
N LYS A 184 7.81 5.81 -7.71
CA LYS A 184 7.44 6.88 -8.63
C LYS A 184 7.74 8.24 -8.02
N GLU A 185 8.34 9.09 -8.84
CA GLU A 185 8.62 10.49 -8.49
C GLU A 185 8.03 11.44 -9.54
N PHE A 186 7.83 12.65 -9.12
CA PHE A 186 7.44 13.76 -9.98
C PHE A 186 8.24 14.99 -9.59
N ASN A 187 8.93 15.60 -10.55
CA ASN A 187 9.83 16.75 -10.36
C ASN A 187 10.81 16.57 -9.19
N GLY A 188 11.49 15.43 -9.16
CA GLY A 188 12.48 15.11 -8.12
C GLY A 188 11.88 14.81 -6.74
N LYS A 189 10.56 14.72 -6.63
CA LYS A 189 9.88 14.39 -5.37
C LYS A 189 9.18 13.05 -5.47
N LYS A 190 9.46 12.17 -4.53
CA LYS A 190 8.81 10.86 -4.45
C LYS A 190 7.31 11.01 -4.20
N VAL A 191 6.52 10.38 -5.06
CA VAL A 191 5.06 10.38 -4.98
C VAL A 191 4.54 9.11 -4.34
N ILE A 192 5.08 7.96 -4.74
CA ILE A 192 4.68 6.65 -4.23
C ILE A 192 5.85 6.02 -3.50
N GLY A 193 5.65 5.67 -2.25
CA GLY A 193 6.57 4.87 -1.46
C GLY A 193 5.93 3.57 -1.04
N THR A 194 6.55 2.44 -1.36
CA THR A 194 5.96 1.11 -1.18
C THR A 194 6.84 0.24 -0.29
N ALA A 195 6.21 -0.54 0.57
CA ALA A 195 6.87 -1.54 1.39
C ALA A 195 6.10 -2.87 1.32
N ILE A 196 6.83 -3.99 1.25
CA ILE A 196 6.26 -5.32 1.12
C ILE A 196 6.79 -6.23 2.23
N LYS A 197 5.92 -7.14 2.66
CA LYS A 197 6.29 -8.32 3.44
C LYS A 197 5.69 -9.56 2.77
N ILE A 198 6.50 -10.59 2.66
CA ILE A 198 6.07 -11.93 2.25
C ILE A 198 6.14 -12.83 3.47
N SER A 199 5.17 -13.70 3.64
CA SER A 199 5.15 -14.75 4.65
C SER A 199 4.80 -16.08 4.01
N GLN A 200 5.48 -17.11 4.44
CA GLN A 200 5.15 -18.47 4.05
C GLN A 200 3.79 -18.84 4.63
N PHE A 201 2.99 -19.52 3.84
CA PHE A 201 1.58 -19.79 4.10
C PHE A 201 1.37 -21.20 4.65
N SER A 202 2.20 -22.12 4.15
CA SER A 202 2.25 -23.53 4.51
C SER A 202 3.67 -24.05 4.28
N ASN A 203 3.90 -25.34 4.55
CA ASN A 203 5.14 -26.02 4.17
C ASN A 203 5.33 -26.15 2.65
N ASP A 204 4.36 -25.73 1.84
CA ASP A 204 4.46 -25.65 0.40
C ASP A 204 5.21 -24.35 0.01
N PRO A 205 6.38 -24.44 -0.65
CA PRO A 205 7.17 -23.28 -1.06
C PRO A 205 6.45 -22.37 -2.04
N TYR A 206 5.36 -22.83 -2.67
CA TYR A 206 4.55 -22.04 -3.61
C TYR A 206 3.39 -21.31 -2.91
N ASN A 207 3.11 -21.60 -1.65
CA ASN A 207 2.01 -21.04 -0.89
C ASN A 207 2.48 -19.87 -0.01
N HIS A 208 2.84 -18.75 -0.65
CA HIS A 208 3.21 -17.52 0.02
C HIS A 208 2.12 -16.47 -0.16
N LYS A 209 1.92 -15.66 0.88
CA LYS A 209 1.12 -14.45 0.84
C LYS A 209 1.98 -13.23 0.98
N PHE A 210 1.53 -12.13 0.42
CA PHE A 210 2.17 -10.84 0.59
C PHE A 210 1.22 -9.81 1.21
N ILE A 211 1.81 -8.83 1.86
CA ILE A 211 1.17 -7.55 2.12
C ILE A 211 2.04 -6.46 1.52
N LEU A 212 1.39 -5.59 0.76
CA LEU A 212 1.96 -4.37 0.22
C LEU A 212 1.28 -3.19 0.90
N GLN A 213 2.06 -2.26 1.41
CA GLN A 213 1.59 -0.97 1.90
C GLN A 213 2.26 0.13 1.09
N ALA A 214 1.48 0.89 0.35
CA ALA A 214 1.93 2.03 -0.44
C ALA A 214 1.36 3.33 0.13
N ASN A 215 2.22 4.33 0.33
CA ASN A 215 1.79 5.68 0.66
C ASN A 215 1.94 6.57 -0.56
N ILE A 216 0.90 7.33 -0.87
CA ILE A 216 0.80 8.23 -2.01
C ILE A 216 0.78 9.66 -1.49
N LYS A 217 1.86 10.40 -1.74
CA LYS A 217 2.03 11.81 -1.39
C LYS A 217 1.46 12.69 -2.50
N LEU A 218 0.14 12.78 -2.57
CA LEU A 218 -0.53 13.54 -3.62
C LEU A 218 -0.17 15.02 -3.60
N GLN A 219 0.18 15.58 -2.45
CA GLN A 219 0.68 16.95 -2.33
C GLN A 219 1.98 17.21 -3.12
N ASN A 220 2.69 16.15 -3.54
CA ASN A 220 3.88 16.28 -4.40
C ASN A 220 3.53 16.39 -5.88
N ILE A 221 2.26 16.25 -6.25
CA ILE A 221 1.75 16.34 -7.62
C ILE A 221 0.77 17.49 -7.75
N CYS A 222 -0.13 17.68 -6.78
CA CYS A 222 -1.21 18.64 -6.89
C CYS A 222 -1.42 19.41 -5.57
N ALA A 223 -1.65 20.71 -5.67
CA ALA A 223 -1.82 21.59 -4.51
C ALA A 223 -3.15 21.36 -3.79
N GLU A 224 -4.20 20.98 -4.53
CA GLU A 224 -5.54 20.77 -4.00
C GLU A 224 -5.90 19.29 -3.93
N LEU A 225 -5.95 18.77 -2.71
CA LEU A 225 -6.36 17.42 -2.42
C LEU A 225 -7.78 17.40 -1.87
N ASN A 226 -8.73 17.24 -2.76
CA ASN A 226 -10.12 17.05 -2.37
C ASN A 226 -10.53 15.57 -2.40
N LEU A 227 -11.64 15.25 -1.77
CA LEU A 227 -12.20 13.90 -1.71
C LEU A 227 -12.53 13.33 -3.11
N PRO A 228 -13.09 14.11 -4.07
CA PRO A 228 -13.32 13.64 -5.44
C PRO A 228 -12.07 13.12 -6.15
N ILE A 229 -10.94 13.80 -6.05
CA ILE A 229 -9.67 13.34 -6.65
C ILE A 229 -9.25 11.99 -6.08
N LYS A 230 -9.29 11.83 -4.75
CA LYS A 230 -8.96 10.55 -4.11
C LYS A 230 -9.88 9.43 -4.55
N ASN A 231 -11.19 9.68 -4.60
CA ASN A 231 -12.18 8.69 -5.03
C ASN A 231 -11.96 8.30 -6.49
N LYS A 232 -11.62 9.24 -7.37
CA LYS A 232 -11.33 8.95 -8.77
C LYS A 232 -10.05 8.12 -8.95
N ILE A 233 -9.00 8.41 -8.18
CA ILE A 233 -7.78 7.56 -8.16
C ILE A 233 -8.13 6.13 -7.72
N ILE A 234 -8.94 5.99 -6.67
CA ILE A 234 -9.39 4.68 -6.20
C ILE A 234 -10.19 3.97 -7.27
N GLN A 235 -11.14 4.64 -7.90
CA GLN A 235 -11.94 4.06 -8.96
C GLN A 235 -11.09 3.61 -10.14
N ASN A 236 -10.22 4.49 -10.66
CA ASN A 236 -9.31 4.15 -11.77
C ASN A 236 -8.40 2.96 -11.41
N PHE A 237 -7.99 2.83 -10.14
CA PHE A 237 -7.22 1.66 -9.69
C PHE A 237 -8.07 0.39 -9.70
N LEU A 238 -9.31 0.48 -9.26
CA LEU A 238 -10.23 -0.66 -9.20
C LEU A 238 -10.68 -1.12 -10.59
N ASP A 239 -10.78 -0.21 -11.55
CA ASP A 239 -11.18 -0.51 -12.93
C ASP A 239 -10.23 -1.48 -13.66
N HIS A 240 -9.04 -1.74 -13.09
CA HIS A 240 -8.15 -2.80 -13.58
C HIS A 240 -8.58 -4.23 -13.18
N PHE A 241 -9.66 -4.39 -12.40
CA PHE A 241 -10.09 -5.70 -11.90
C PHE A 241 -11.52 -6.02 -12.29
N ASP A 242 -11.77 -7.25 -12.77
CA ASP A 242 -13.08 -7.66 -13.30
C ASP A 242 -14.15 -7.92 -12.23
N LYS A 243 -13.74 -8.42 -11.05
CA LYS A 243 -14.69 -8.85 -10.01
C LYS A 243 -14.37 -8.17 -8.68
N ILE A 244 -15.15 -7.15 -8.37
CA ILE A 244 -14.98 -6.31 -7.17
C ILE A 244 -16.14 -6.57 -6.20
N TYR A 245 -15.79 -6.82 -4.94
CA TYR A 245 -16.72 -7.00 -3.84
C TYR A 245 -16.41 -5.99 -2.74
N HIS A 246 -17.32 -5.08 -2.47
CA HIS A 246 -17.18 -4.15 -1.35
C HIS A 246 -17.54 -4.84 -0.04
N ILE A 247 -16.69 -4.72 0.97
CA ILE A 247 -16.87 -5.31 2.29
C ILE A 247 -16.60 -4.27 3.38
N GLU A 248 -17.39 -4.28 4.43
CA GLU A 248 -17.12 -3.47 5.60
C GLU A 248 -16.23 -4.21 6.61
N ILE A 249 -15.45 -3.45 7.37
CA ILE A 249 -14.53 -4.01 8.39
C ILE A 249 -15.30 -4.89 9.41
N LYS A 250 -16.51 -4.46 9.79
CA LYS A 250 -17.36 -5.24 10.71
C LYS A 250 -17.71 -6.61 10.14
N ASP A 251 -17.98 -6.70 8.84
CA ASP A 251 -18.35 -7.94 8.17
C ASP A 251 -17.14 -8.87 8.05
N LEU A 252 -15.96 -8.30 7.77
CA LEU A 252 -14.71 -9.04 7.78
C LEU A 252 -14.44 -9.69 9.15
N VAL A 253 -14.64 -8.95 10.23
CA VAL A 253 -14.48 -9.45 11.60
C VAL A 253 -15.52 -10.55 11.91
N ASN A 254 -16.76 -10.37 11.47
CA ASN A 254 -17.83 -11.36 11.68
C ASN A 254 -17.57 -12.65 10.89
N GLN A 255 -17.11 -12.55 9.63
CA GLN A 255 -16.69 -13.70 8.83
C GLN A 255 -15.56 -14.49 9.52
N PHE A 256 -14.56 -13.77 10.03
CA PHE A 256 -13.46 -14.37 10.77
C PHE A 256 -13.96 -15.15 12.02
N LYS A 257 -14.82 -14.53 12.83
CA LYS A 257 -15.41 -15.19 14.01
C LYS A 257 -16.19 -16.44 13.63
N LYS A 258 -17.01 -16.37 12.56
CA LYS A 258 -17.80 -17.51 12.08
C LYS A 258 -16.90 -18.67 11.64
N ARG A 259 -15.81 -18.40 10.93
CA ARG A 259 -14.86 -19.45 10.50
C ARG A 259 -14.10 -20.07 11.67
N LEU A 260 -13.71 -19.28 12.67
CA LEU A 260 -13.10 -19.82 13.90
C LEU A 260 -14.02 -20.79 14.62
N LEU A 261 -15.31 -20.47 14.74
CA LEU A 261 -16.30 -21.35 15.35
C LEU A 261 -16.47 -22.66 14.57
N LEU A 262 -16.52 -22.59 13.23
CA LEU A 262 -16.60 -23.79 12.38
C LEU A 262 -15.40 -24.71 12.57
N HIS A 263 -14.17 -24.17 12.61
CA HIS A 263 -12.97 -24.98 12.86
C HIS A 263 -12.95 -25.59 14.24
N ALA A 264 -13.46 -24.91 15.26
CA ALA A 264 -13.56 -25.45 16.62
C ALA A 264 -14.60 -26.57 16.74
N THR A 265 -15.63 -26.56 15.90
CA THR A 265 -16.68 -27.60 15.88
C THR A 265 -16.31 -28.84 15.06
N LEU A 266 -15.47 -28.67 14.01
CA LEU A 266 -15.01 -29.76 13.14
C LEU A 266 -13.77 -30.49 13.70
N GLY A 267 -13.10 -29.92 14.69
CA GLY A 267 -11.91 -30.47 15.34
C GLY A 267 -12.20 -31.28 16.62
N ARG A 268 -13.48 -31.66 16.83
CA ARG A 268 -13.89 -32.59 17.94
C ARG A 268 -14.23 -33.94 17.38
#